data_59efa8711802e67e6ac5876f2dba3d70
#
_entry.id   59efa8711802e67e6ac5876f2dba3d70
#
_cell.length_a   1.000
_cell.length_b   1.000
_cell.length_c   1.000
_cell.angle_alpha   90.00
_cell.angle_beta   90.00
_cell.angle_gamma   90.00
#
_symmetry.space_group_name_H-M   'P 1'
#
loop_
_entity.id
_entity.type
_entity.pdbx_description
1 polymer ?
#
loop_
_entity_poly.entity_id
_entity_poly.type
_entity_poly.pdbx_seq_one_letter_code
_entity_poly.pdbx_strand_id
1 'polypeptide(L)'
;MRLYNWHGSSASFRARIALRLKGIEFEYVPVKLRKREQDGVEYRRLNPQGRVPLLVDGEVSIAQTIAIVEYLEEVRPEPPLLPADHAGRARVRSLSLFVACEVQPLNNSRVERHLVKEIGLGDEQMVAWRRKWITEGFDAVETMLSAPETGRYCHGDRPGMADCFLVPQVFKALGPGVALDLARWPTIERVYGACLELEAFAGALPGNQPDAEEVTLP
;
A
#
# COMPACT_ATOMS: atom_id res chain seq x y z
N MET A 1 -19.30 4.06 4.03
CA MET A 1 -18.06 3.53 4.66
C MET A 1 -17.23 4.67 5.22
N ARG A 2 -16.41 4.46 6.25
CA ARG A 2 -15.40 5.42 6.76
C ARG A 2 -14.03 4.77 6.72
N LEU A 3 -13.03 5.49 6.22
CA LEU A 3 -11.65 5.04 6.19
C LEU A 3 -10.80 5.90 7.12
N TYR A 4 -10.41 5.35 8.26
CA TYR A 4 -9.41 5.94 9.14
C TYR A 4 -8.03 5.69 8.53
N ASN A 5 -7.37 6.74 8.13
CA ASN A 5 -6.12 6.61 7.40
C ASN A 5 -5.20 7.84 7.55
N TRP A 6 -4.04 7.79 6.93
CA TRP A 6 -3.09 8.88 6.84
C TRP A 6 -2.50 8.95 5.43
N HIS A 7 -2.41 10.16 4.87
CA HIS A 7 -1.96 10.37 3.49
C HIS A 7 -0.64 9.65 3.18
N GLY A 8 0.38 9.77 4.05
CA GLY A 8 1.71 9.21 3.86
C GLY A 8 1.86 7.72 4.17
N SER A 9 0.79 7.03 4.55
CA SER A 9 0.83 5.59 4.82
C SER A 9 0.65 4.77 3.54
N SER A 10 1.67 3.95 3.19
CA SER A 10 1.56 3.01 2.06
C SER A 10 0.41 2.02 2.24
N ALA A 11 0.14 1.58 3.47
CA ALA A 11 -1.00 0.70 3.76
C ALA A 11 -2.34 1.42 3.54
N SER A 12 -2.47 2.69 3.97
CA SER A 12 -3.67 3.49 3.68
C SER A 12 -3.83 3.75 2.18
N PHE A 13 -2.73 3.96 1.46
CA PHE A 13 -2.74 4.16 0.02
C PHE A 13 -3.33 2.93 -0.70
N ARG A 14 -2.99 1.69 -0.28
CA ARG A 14 -3.60 0.46 -0.80
C ARG A 14 -5.13 0.45 -0.66
N ALA A 15 -5.63 0.78 0.52
CA ALA A 15 -7.06 0.80 0.79
C ALA A 15 -7.78 1.90 -0.03
N ARG A 16 -7.17 3.09 -0.17
CA ARG A 16 -7.71 4.17 -1.02
C ARG A 16 -7.83 3.74 -2.47
N ILE A 17 -6.79 3.09 -3.04
CA ILE A 17 -6.83 2.58 -4.40
C ILE A 17 -7.97 1.56 -4.55
N ALA A 18 -8.06 0.59 -3.66
CA ALA A 18 -9.08 -0.45 -3.73
C ALA A 18 -10.51 0.12 -3.68
N LEU A 19 -10.79 1.06 -2.77
CA LEU A 19 -12.08 1.75 -2.67
C LEU A 19 -12.40 2.51 -3.96
N ARG A 20 -11.43 3.23 -4.53
CA ARG A 20 -11.59 3.98 -5.78
C ARG A 20 -11.80 3.07 -6.99
N LEU A 21 -11.06 1.96 -7.10
CA LEU A 21 -11.27 0.96 -8.17
C LEU A 21 -12.66 0.33 -8.10
N LYS A 22 -13.19 0.14 -6.90
CA LYS A 22 -14.57 -0.34 -6.68
C LYS A 22 -15.64 0.75 -6.87
N GLY A 23 -15.24 2.00 -7.12
CA GLY A 23 -16.20 3.12 -7.20
C GLY A 23 -16.94 3.40 -5.90
N ILE A 24 -16.34 3.04 -4.76
CA ILE A 24 -16.95 3.20 -3.43
C ILE A 24 -16.58 4.56 -2.86
N GLU A 25 -17.59 5.40 -2.61
CA GLU A 25 -17.42 6.62 -1.85
C GLU A 25 -17.22 6.31 -0.37
N PHE A 26 -16.33 7.04 0.28
CA PHE A 26 -16.02 6.89 1.69
C PHE A 26 -15.69 8.22 2.35
N GLU A 27 -16.04 8.31 3.62
CA GLU A 27 -15.59 9.40 4.48
C GLU A 27 -14.11 9.21 4.81
N TYR A 28 -13.30 10.21 4.49
CA TYR A 28 -11.87 10.23 4.80
C TYR A 28 -11.67 10.73 6.24
N VAL A 29 -11.22 9.88 7.14
CA VAL A 29 -10.96 10.24 8.54
C VAL A 29 -9.44 10.23 8.77
N PRO A 30 -8.79 11.41 8.88
CA PRO A 30 -7.35 11.47 9.07
C PRO A 30 -6.95 11.00 10.48
N VAL A 31 -5.87 10.22 10.56
CA VAL A 31 -5.21 9.82 11.81
C VAL A 31 -3.77 10.28 11.75
N LYS A 32 -3.42 11.31 12.49
CA LYS A 32 -2.11 11.99 12.42
C LYS A 32 -1.00 11.14 13.07
N LEU A 33 -0.40 10.22 12.29
CA LEU A 33 0.62 9.29 12.80
C LEU A 33 1.84 10.00 13.39
N ARG A 34 2.21 11.19 12.87
CA ARG A 34 3.30 12.01 13.42
C ARG A 34 2.98 12.51 14.83
N LYS A 35 1.69 12.79 15.13
CA LYS A 35 1.19 13.17 16.46
C LYS A 35 0.86 11.96 17.34
N ARG A 36 1.08 10.74 16.84
CA ARG A 36 0.81 9.48 17.53
C ARG A 36 -0.67 9.28 17.92
N GLU A 37 -1.60 9.83 17.16
CA GLU A 37 -3.04 9.68 17.41
C GLU A 37 -3.48 8.20 17.37
N GLN A 38 -2.81 7.36 16.57
CA GLN A 38 -3.04 5.91 16.51
C GLN A 38 -2.73 5.18 17.84
N ASP A 39 -1.97 5.80 18.73
CA ASP A 39 -1.63 5.24 20.03
C ASP A 39 -2.61 5.70 21.13
N GLY A 40 -3.47 6.68 20.84
CA GLY A 40 -4.48 7.22 21.74
C GLY A 40 -5.56 6.20 22.10
N VAL A 41 -6.13 6.34 23.31
CA VAL A 41 -7.15 5.42 23.85
C VAL A 41 -8.36 5.32 22.93
N GLU A 42 -8.84 6.43 22.39
CA GLU A 42 -10.01 6.48 21.52
C GLU A 42 -9.79 5.68 20.23
N TYR A 43 -8.64 5.87 19.57
CA TYR A 43 -8.35 5.13 18.34
C TYR A 43 -8.10 3.64 18.64
N ARG A 44 -7.43 3.30 19.75
CA ARG A 44 -7.18 1.91 20.14
C ARG A 44 -8.44 1.14 20.54
N ARG A 45 -9.50 1.82 20.93
CA ARG A 45 -10.83 1.19 21.11
C ARG A 45 -11.41 0.73 19.78
N LEU A 46 -11.19 1.51 18.70
CA LEU A 46 -11.63 1.15 17.34
C LEU A 46 -10.71 0.12 16.70
N ASN A 47 -9.39 0.29 16.87
CA ASN A 47 -8.37 -0.59 16.32
C ASN A 47 -7.29 -0.89 17.36
N PRO A 48 -7.36 -2.03 18.07
CA PRO A 48 -6.38 -2.42 19.09
C PRO A 48 -4.94 -2.52 18.55
N GLN A 49 -4.76 -2.71 17.23
CA GLN A 49 -3.44 -2.76 16.60
C GLN A 49 -2.74 -1.40 16.61
N GLY A 50 -3.46 -0.26 16.78
CA GLY A 50 -2.90 1.09 16.75
C GLY A 50 -2.23 1.40 15.42
N ARG A 51 -2.90 1.08 14.30
CA ARG A 51 -2.39 1.25 12.93
C ARG A 51 -3.46 1.75 12.00
N VAL A 52 -3.03 2.33 10.90
CA VAL A 52 -3.88 2.66 9.74
C VAL A 52 -3.53 1.75 8.56
N PRO A 53 -4.48 1.47 7.64
CA PRO A 53 -5.87 1.90 7.68
C PRO A 53 -6.74 1.05 8.62
N LEU A 54 -7.90 1.61 8.97
CA LEU A 54 -9.06 0.92 9.51
C LEU A 54 -10.26 1.29 8.65
N LEU A 55 -10.95 0.31 8.08
CA LEU A 55 -12.22 0.51 7.39
C LEU A 55 -13.37 0.23 8.37
N VAL A 56 -14.36 1.13 8.40
CA VAL A 56 -15.60 0.94 9.16
C VAL A 56 -16.78 1.00 8.18
N ASP A 57 -17.57 -0.07 8.17
CA ASP A 57 -18.78 -0.19 7.36
C ASP A 57 -19.95 -0.62 8.26
N GLY A 58 -20.83 0.34 8.61
CA GLY A 58 -21.83 0.11 9.64
C GLY A 58 -21.20 -0.26 10.97
N GLU A 59 -21.49 -1.46 11.47
CA GLU A 59 -20.94 -2.01 12.71
C GLU A 59 -19.64 -2.80 12.50
N VAL A 60 -19.26 -3.06 11.24
CA VAL A 60 -18.07 -3.84 10.92
C VAL A 60 -16.83 -2.96 10.91
N SER A 61 -15.82 -3.34 11.67
CA SER A 61 -14.50 -2.66 11.71
C SER A 61 -13.41 -3.62 11.23
N ILE A 62 -12.70 -3.24 10.17
CA ILE A 62 -11.72 -4.11 9.50
C ILE A 62 -10.37 -3.43 9.48
N ALA A 63 -9.41 -4.02 10.17
CA ALA A 63 -8.00 -3.70 10.07
C ALA A 63 -7.29 -4.67 9.12
N GLN A 64 -6.06 -4.33 8.68
CA GLN A 64 -5.26 -5.04 7.68
C GLN A 64 -5.75 -4.87 6.24
N THR A 65 -4.85 -4.40 5.38
CA THR A 65 -5.21 -4.05 4.00
C THR A 65 -5.67 -5.23 3.16
N ILE A 66 -5.12 -6.44 3.39
CA ILE A 66 -5.60 -7.65 2.72
C ILE A 66 -7.06 -7.92 3.09
N ALA A 67 -7.38 -7.92 4.39
CA ALA A 67 -8.74 -8.15 4.86
C ALA A 67 -9.72 -7.07 4.33
N ILE A 68 -9.27 -5.81 4.27
CA ILE A 68 -10.08 -4.74 3.69
C ILE A 68 -10.38 -5.01 2.22
N VAL A 69 -9.37 -5.35 1.41
CA VAL A 69 -9.57 -5.58 -0.03
C VAL A 69 -10.41 -6.82 -0.29
N GLU A 70 -10.20 -7.91 0.46
CA GLU A 70 -11.04 -9.12 0.37
C GLU A 70 -12.49 -8.82 0.77
N TYR A 71 -12.72 -8.07 1.85
CA TYR A 71 -14.06 -7.64 2.24
C TYR A 71 -14.75 -6.83 1.14
N LEU A 72 -14.03 -5.86 0.54
CA LEU A 72 -14.57 -5.06 -0.55
C LEU A 72 -14.90 -5.91 -1.78
N GLU A 73 -14.10 -6.96 -2.06
CA GLU A 73 -14.33 -7.90 -3.15
C GLU A 73 -15.61 -8.73 -2.92
N GLU A 74 -15.89 -9.10 -1.68
CA GLU A 74 -17.07 -9.88 -1.31
C GLU A 74 -18.36 -9.03 -1.29
N VAL A 75 -18.30 -7.81 -0.71
CA VAL A 75 -19.51 -6.96 -0.57
C VAL A 75 -19.83 -6.15 -1.82
N ARG A 76 -18.85 -5.95 -2.71
CA ARG A 76 -18.96 -5.27 -3.99
C ARG A 76 -18.16 -6.05 -5.04
N PRO A 77 -18.70 -7.16 -5.56
CA PRO A 77 -17.96 -8.02 -6.50
C PRO A 77 -17.51 -7.29 -7.79
N GLU A 78 -18.30 -6.32 -8.24
CA GLU A 78 -18.00 -5.56 -9.47
C GLU A 78 -17.55 -4.11 -9.18
N PRO A 79 -16.53 -3.63 -9.89
CA PRO A 79 -15.61 -4.37 -10.75
C PRO A 79 -14.69 -5.28 -9.94
N PRO A 80 -14.31 -6.50 -10.44
CA PRO A 80 -13.52 -7.45 -9.68
C PRO A 80 -12.06 -6.99 -9.52
N LEU A 81 -11.51 -7.18 -8.33
CA LEU A 81 -10.08 -6.98 -8.03
C LEU A 81 -9.29 -8.28 -8.06
N LEU A 82 -9.97 -9.41 -8.18
CA LEU A 82 -9.41 -10.74 -8.28
C LEU A 82 -9.89 -11.43 -9.57
N PRO A 83 -9.03 -12.26 -10.19
CA PRO A 83 -9.46 -13.07 -11.33
C PRO A 83 -10.60 -14.03 -10.98
N ALA A 84 -11.30 -14.55 -12.00
CA ALA A 84 -12.40 -15.49 -11.80
C ALA A 84 -11.90 -16.90 -11.44
N ASP A 85 -10.75 -17.30 -12.01
CA ASP A 85 -10.21 -18.64 -11.80
C ASP A 85 -9.37 -18.75 -10.52
N HIS A 86 -9.30 -19.97 -9.96
CA HIS A 86 -8.62 -20.20 -8.70
C HIS A 86 -7.11 -20.00 -8.74
N ALA A 87 -6.46 -20.34 -9.85
CA ALA A 87 -5.01 -20.19 -10.00
C ALA A 87 -4.62 -18.71 -10.09
N GLY A 88 -5.34 -17.93 -10.88
CA GLY A 88 -5.17 -16.48 -10.96
C GLY A 88 -5.40 -15.79 -9.62
N ARG A 89 -6.47 -16.17 -8.89
CA ARG A 89 -6.73 -15.65 -7.53
C ARG A 89 -5.58 -15.96 -6.57
N ALA A 90 -5.03 -17.18 -6.61
CA ALA A 90 -3.89 -17.57 -5.79
C ALA A 90 -2.64 -16.76 -6.14
N ARG A 91 -2.35 -16.57 -7.43
CA ARG A 91 -1.23 -15.77 -7.93
C ARG A 91 -1.33 -14.31 -7.48
N VAL A 92 -2.49 -13.68 -7.67
CA VAL A 92 -2.71 -12.28 -7.27
C VAL A 92 -2.54 -12.10 -5.76
N ARG A 93 -3.07 -13.03 -4.95
CA ARG A 93 -2.88 -13.00 -3.50
C ARG A 93 -1.41 -13.20 -3.11
N SER A 94 -0.69 -14.12 -3.78
CA SER A 94 0.73 -14.35 -3.54
C SER A 94 1.55 -13.07 -3.76
N LEU A 95 1.36 -12.38 -4.90
CA LEU A 95 2.00 -11.08 -5.17
C LEU A 95 1.66 -10.04 -4.10
N SER A 96 0.38 -9.92 -3.74
CA SER A 96 -0.10 -8.95 -2.76
C SER A 96 0.48 -9.21 -1.37
N LEU A 97 0.47 -10.47 -0.93
CA LEU A 97 0.98 -10.90 0.37
C LEU A 97 2.51 -10.76 0.43
N PHE A 98 3.22 -11.09 -0.64
CA PHE A 98 4.68 -10.91 -0.68
C PHE A 98 5.04 -9.43 -0.42
N VAL A 99 4.39 -8.49 -1.11
CA VAL A 99 4.63 -7.06 -0.86
C VAL A 99 4.19 -6.65 0.55
N ALA A 100 3.05 -7.16 1.04
CA ALA A 100 2.48 -6.76 2.32
C ALA A 100 3.20 -7.34 3.53
N CYS A 101 3.74 -8.57 3.43
CA CYS A 101 4.27 -9.32 4.55
C CYS A 101 5.80 -9.43 4.55
N GLU A 102 6.42 -9.39 3.37
CA GLU A 102 7.88 -9.57 3.27
C GLU A 102 8.62 -8.26 2.96
N VAL A 103 8.08 -7.38 2.11
CA VAL A 103 8.77 -6.15 1.69
C VAL A 103 8.41 -4.96 2.59
N GLN A 104 7.13 -4.60 2.66
CA GLN A 104 6.68 -3.40 3.34
C GLN A 104 6.95 -3.39 4.86
N PRO A 105 6.85 -4.50 5.62
CA PRO A 105 7.08 -4.45 7.06
C PRO A 105 8.49 -4.05 7.45
N LEU A 106 9.49 -4.42 6.65
CA LEU A 106 10.90 -4.11 6.90
C LEU A 106 11.24 -2.63 6.70
N ASN A 107 10.37 -1.90 6.02
CA ASN A 107 10.54 -0.47 5.78
C ASN A 107 9.32 0.37 6.20
N ASN A 108 8.58 -0.07 7.21
CA ASN A 108 7.54 0.72 7.84
C ASN A 108 8.07 1.59 8.99
N SER A 109 7.38 2.69 9.28
CA SER A 109 7.82 3.69 10.26
C SER A 109 8.02 3.13 11.69
N ARG A 110 7.39 2.01 12.04
CA ARG A 110 7.57 1.38 13.36
C ARG A 110 8.94 0.69 13.46
N VAL A 111 9.29 -0.10 12.45
CA VAL A 111 10.58 -0.77 12.37
C VAL A 111 11.69 0.26 12.25
N GLU A 112 11.53 1.22 11.33
CA GLU A 112 12.51 2.30 11.14
C GLU A 112 12.75 3.09 12.43
N ARG A 113 11.69 3.42 13.17
CA ARG A 113 11.83 4.12 14.46
C ARG A 113 12.60 3.30 15.48
N HIS A 114 12.35 1.98 15.57
CA HIS A 114 13.10 1.10 16.46
C HIS A 114 14.58 1.04 16.08
N LEU A 115 14.87 0.88 14.79
CA LEU A 115 16.25 0.86 14.29
C LEU A 115 17.01 2.16 14.59
N VAL A 116 16.36 3.30 14.45
CA VAL A 116 16.99 4.60 14.77
C VAL A 116 17.10 4.82 16.27
N LYS A 117 16.01 4.63 17.04
CA LYS A 117 15.96 5.04 18.44
C LYS A 117 16.57 4.04 19.42
N GLU A 118 16.42 2.74 19.15
CA GLU A 118 16.84 1.67 20.07
C GLU A 118 18.14 1.00 19.61
N ILE A 119 18.33 0.88 18.29
CA ILE A 119 19.53 0.26 17.71
C ILE A 119 20.60 1.31 17.37
N GLY A 120 20.19 2.58 17.16
CA GLY A 120 21.11 3.69 16.91
C GLY A 120 21.58 3.82 15.48
N LEU A 121 20.81 3.34 14.49
CA LEU A 121 21.18 3.51 13.08
C LEU A 121 21.12 4.99 12.68
N GLY A 122 22.18 5.48 12.01
CA GLY A 122 22.22 6.78 11.39
C GLY A 122 21.50 6.84 10.04
N ASP A 123 21.38 8.04 9.47
CA ASP A 123 20.61 8.28 8.25
C ASP A 123 21.12 7.47 7.04
N GLU A 124 22.43 7.38 6.84
CA GLU A 124 23.03 6.58 5.75
C GLU A 124 22.70 5.09 5.89
N GLN A 125 22.78 4.56 7.12
CA GLN A 125 22.45 3.17 7.41
C GLN A 125 20.95 2.91 7.19
N MET A 126 20.09 3.87 7.50
CA MET A 126 18.66 3.78 7.23
C MET A 126 18.33 3.81 5.75
N VAL A 127 19.03 4.63 4.95
CA VAL A 127 18.90 4.60 3.48
C VAL A 127 19.36 3.26 2.93
N ALA A 128 20.52 2.75 3.39
CA ALA A 128 21.03 1.45 2.98
C ALA A 128 20.08 0.30 3.35
N TRP A 129 19.49 0.33 4.56
CA TRP A 129 18.47 -0.62 5.00
C TRP A 129 17.27 -0.64 4.07
N ARG A 130 16.66 0.52 3.79
CA ARG A 130 15.49 0.62 2.90
C ARG A 130 15.82 0.14 1.50
N ARG A 131 16.94 0.58 0.94
CA ARG A 131 17.39 0.17 -0.40
C ARG A 131 17.57 -1.33 -0.48
N LYS A 132 18.26 -1.94 0.48
CA LYS A 132 18.47 -3.38 0.52
C LYS A 132 17.16 -4.15 0.40
N TRP A 133 16.24 -3.93 1.34
CA TRP A 133 15.03 -4.73 1.43
C TRP A 133 14.03 -4.47 0.30
N ILE A 134 13.96 -3.23 -0.20
CA ILE A 134 13.10 -2.93 -1.35
C ILE A 134 13.71 -3.52 -2.64
N THR A 135 15.02 -3.41 -2.84
CA THR A 135 15.70 -3.99 -4.01
C THR A 135 15.51 -5.51 -4.06
N GLU A 136 15.78 -6.21 -2.95
CA GLU A 136 15.60 -7.65 -2.83
C GLU A 136 14.15 -8.06 -3.10
N GLY A 137 13.19 -7.31 -2.55
CA GLY A 137 11.77 -7.50 -2.82
C GLY A 137 11.38 -7.26 -4.28
N PHE A 138 11.91 -6.22 -4.90
CA PHE A 138 11.61 -5.91 -6.30
C PHE A 138 12.25 -6.90 -7.27
N ASP A 139 13.44 -7.43 -6.98
CA ASP A 139 14.06 -8.50 -7.76
C ASP A 139 13.14 -9.75 -7.82
N ALA A 140 12.54 -10.11 -6.68
CA ALA A 140 11.58 -11.19 -6.61
C ALA A 140 10.27 -10.87 -7.34
N VAL A 141 9.69 -9.67 -7.13
CA VAL A 141 8.46 -9.24 -7.79
C VAL A 141 8.65 -9.18 -9.30
N GLU A 142 9.76 -8.63 -9.82
CA GLU A 142 10.05 -8.59 -11.26
C GLU A 142 10.06 -10.00 -11.86
N THR A 143 10.71 -10.96 -11.15
CA THR A 143 10.69 -12.36 -11.55
C THR A 143 9.27 -12.94 -11.56
N MET A 144 8.45 -12.67 -10.52
CA MET A 144 7.05 -13.12 -10.47
C MET A 144 6.21 -12.50 -11.59
N LEU A 145 6.53 -11.28 -12.00
CA LEU A 145 5.85 -10.57 -13.07
C LEU A 145 6.35 -10.96 -14.47
N SER A 146 7.39 -11.76 -14.61
CA SER A 146 7.83 -12.33 -15.91
C SER A 146 6.90 -13.43 -16.43
N ALA A 147 5.96 -13.90 -15.60
CA ALA A 147 4.99 -14.92 -15.95
C ALA A 147 4.00 -14.43 -17.04
N PRO A 148 3.54 -15.32 -17.95
CA PRO A 148 2.68 -14.96 -19.08
C PRO A 148 1.30 -14.39 -18.68
N GLU A 149 0.87 -14.62 -17.43
CA GLU A 149 -0.36 -14.04 -16.89
C GLU A 149 -0.23 -12.55 -16.57
N THR A 150 0.97 -11.98 -16.61
CA THR A 150 1.19 -10.55 -16.48
C THR A 150 0.86 -9.86 -17.78
N GLY A 151 -0.17 -9.03 -17.77
CA GLY A 151 -0.58 -8.21 -18.89
C GLY A 151 -0.17 -6.76 -18.71
N ARG A 152 -1.07 -5.84 -19.04
CA ARG A 152 -0.89 -4.41 -18.78
C ARG A 152 -0.66 -4.13 -17.28
N TYR A 153 -1.27 -4.93 -16.41
CA TYR A 153 -1.16 -4.85 -14.95
C TYR A 153 -0.50 -6.11 -14.38
N CYS A 154 -0.40 -6.22 -13.08
CA CYS A 154 0.22 -7.37 -12.41
C CYS A 154 -0.38 -8.71 -12.81
N HIS A 155 -1.67 -8.72 -13.21
CA HIS A 155 -2.36 -9.90 -13.72
C HIS A 155 -3.38 -9.49 -14.79
N GLY A 156 -3.13 -9.84 -16.05
CA GLY A 156 -3.98 -9.49 -17.16
C GLY A 156 -4.04 -7.99 -17.47
N ASP A 157 -5.13 -7.58 -18.14
CA ASP A 157 -5.29 -6.23 -18.68
C ASP A 157 -6.29 -5.37 -17.89
N ARG A 158 -6.64 -5.78 -16.68
CA ARG A 158 -7.45 -5.01 -15.74
C ARG A 158 -6.69 -4.81 -14.43
N PRO A 159 -6.73 -3.60 -13.84
CA PRO A 159 -6.11 -3.35 -12.55
C PRO A 159 -6.81 -4.16 -11.46
N GLY A 160 -6.04 -4.72 -10.53
CA GLY A 160 -6.56 -5.59 -9.50
C GLY A 160 -5.87 -5.42 -8.15
N MET A 161 -6.10 -6.40 -7.27
CA MET A 161 -5.57 -6.38 -5.94
C MET A 161 -4.03 -6.27 -5.90
N ALA A 162 -3.31 -7.02 -6.76
CA ALA A 162 -1.84 -6.97 -6.76
C ALA A 162 -1.31 -5.57 -7.07
N ASP A 163 -1.96 -4.84 -7.98
CA ASP A 163 -1.59 -3.46 -8.33
C ASP A 163 -1.83 -2.51 -7.15
N CYS A 164 -2.91 -2.71 -6.39
CA CYS A 164 -3.16 -1.95 -5.15
C CYS A 164 -2.01 -2.09 -4.15
N PHE A 165 -1.33 -3.24 -4.13
CA PHE A 165 -0.22 -3.50 -3.21
C PHE A 165 1.12 -3.05 -3.76
N LEU A 166 1.38 -3.25 -5.05
CA LEU A 166 2.64 -2.89 -5.70
C LEU A 166 2.83 -1.37 -5.78
N VAL A 167 1.84 -0.63 -6.28
CA VAL A 167 1.96 0.81 -6.56
C VAL A 167 2.41 1.62 -5.33
N PRO A 168 1.84 1.46 -4.13
CA PRO A 168 2.33 2.18 -2.95
C PRO A 168 3.76 1.82 -2.53
N GLN A 169 4.20 0.61 -2.82
CA GLN A 169 5.57 0.19 -2.54
C GLN A 169 6.56 0.81 -3.53
N VAL A 170 6.19 0.88 -4.82
CA VAL A 170 6.97 1.58 -5.85
C VAL A 170 7.04 3.08 -5.54
N PHE A 171 5.91 3.70 -5.19
CA PHE A 171 5.87 5.11 -4.79
C PHE A 171 6.87 5.40 -3.64
N LYS A 172 6.91 4.51 -2.62
CA LYS A 172 7.88 4.64 -1.53
C LYS A 172 9.33 4.49 -2.02
N ALA A 173 9.59 3.57 -2.94
CA ALA A 173 10.92 3.32 -3.49
C ALA A 173 11.48 4.52 -4.27
N LEU A 174 10.63 5.27 -4.94
CA LEU A 174 10.97 6.49 -5.67
C LEU A 174 11.17 7.71 -4.74
N GLY A 175 10.65 7.64 -3.53
CA GLY A 175 10.69 8.76 -2.58
C GLY A 175 12.11 9.11 -2.11
N PRO A 176 12.28 10.35 -1.58
CA PRO A 176 13.61 10.92 -1.27
C PRO A 176 14.43 10.13 -0.25
N GLY A 177 13.78 9.32 0.59
CA GLY A 177 14.47 8.48 1.58
C GLY A 177 14.97 7.14 1.04
N VAL A 178 14.74 6.84 -0.24
CA VAL A 178 15.17 5.59 -0.91
C VAL A 178 15.77 5.90 -2.28
N ALA A 179 15.06 6.61 -3.14
CA ALA A 179 15.48 7.10 -4.46
C ALA A 179 16.07 5.96 -5.33
N LEU A 180 15.30 4.89 -5.55
CA LEU A 180 15.68 3.82 -6.48
C LEU A 180 15.35 4.22 -7.91
N ASP A 181 16.19 3.77 -8.84
CA ASP A 181 15.95 3.83 -10.27
C ASP A 181 15.18 2.57 -10.70
N LEU A 182 14.01 2.72 -11.32
CA LEU A 182 13.18 1.62 -11.78
C LEU A 182 13.68 0.96 -13.05
N ALA A 183 14.64 1.54 -13.78
CA ALA A 183 15.20 0.95 -15.00
C ALA A 183 15.73 -0.49 -14.80
N ARG A 184 16.08 -0.85 -13.55
CA ARG A 184 16.45 -2.21 -13.16
C ARG A 184 15.27 -3.20 -13.23
N TRP A 185 14.02 -2.72 -13.10
CA TRP A 185 12.80 -3.53 -13.02
C TRP A 185 11.76 -3.05 -14.05
N PRO A 186 11.99 -3.34 -15.34
CA PRO A 186 11.18 -2.77 -16.42
C PRO A 186 9.71 -3.18 -16.40
N THR A 187 9.39 -4.38 -15.88
CA THR A 187 7.98 -4.80 -15.74
C THR A 187 7.29 -4.05 -14.63
N ILE A 188 7.96 -3.88 -13.47
CA ILE A 188 7.45 -3.06 -12.36
C ILE A 188 7.23 -1.62 -12.82
N GLU A 189 8.21 -1.02 -13.52
CA GLU A 189 8.12 0.34 -14.05
C GLU A 189 6.92 0.50 -14.99
N ARG A 190 6.76 -0.42 -15.95
CA ARG A 190 5.65 -0.41 -16.90
C ARG A 190 4.29 -0.54 -16.21
N VAL A 191 4.14 -1.50 -15.28
CA VAL A 191 2.90 -1.71 -14.54
C VAL A 191 2.57 -0.48 -13.69
N TYR A 192 3.57 0.08 -13.00
CA TYR A 192 3.41 1.29 -12.20
C TYR A 192 2.93 2.47 -13.06
N GLY A 193 3.56 2.70 -14.22
CA GLY A 193 3.14 3.74 -15.17
C GLY A 193 1.71 3.55 -15.63
N ALA A 194 1.34 2.33 -16.06
CA ALA A 194 -0.01 2.01 -16.49
C ALA A 194 -1.07 2.23 -15.39
N CYS A 195 -0.73 1.94 -14.14
CA CYS A 195 -1.62 2.20 -13.01
C CYS A 195 -1.85 3.69 -12.81
N LEU A 196 -0.81 4.52 -12.89
CA LEU A 196 -0.92 5.97 -12.66
C LEU A 196 -1.71 6.71 -13.74
N GLU A 197 -1.93 6.12 -14.90
CA GLU A 197 -2.87 6.65 -15.91
C GLU A 197 -4.34 6.60 -15.46
N LEU A 198 -4.64 5.79 -14.45
CA LEU A 198 -6.00 5.64 -13.94
C LEU A 198 -6.25 6.58 -12.75
N GLU A 199 -7.37 7.31 -12.79
CA GLU A 199 -7.79 8.23 -11.72
C GLU A 199 -7.87 7.54 -10.35
N ALA A 200 -8.23 6.26 -10.29
CA ALA A 200 -8.28 5.50 -9.06
C ALA A 200 -6.93 5.44 -8.33
N PHE A 201 -5.83 5.39 -9.06
CA PHE A 201 -4.47 5.41 -8.51
C PHE A 201 -3.94 6.84 -8.34
N ALA A 202 -4.07 7.67 -9.38
CA ALA A 202 -3.59 9.05 -9.35
C ALA A 202 -4.27 9.85 -8.23
N GLY A 203 -5.59 9.78 -8.12
CA GLY A 203 -6.35 10.45 -7.07
C GLY A 203 -6.12 9.88 -5.66
N ALA A 204 -5.58 8.65 -5.55
CA ALA A 204 -5.21 8.05 -4.27
C ALA A 204 -3.78 8.41 -3.82
N LEU A 205 -2.97 9.08 -4.64
CA LEU A 205 -1.61 9.50 -4.29
C LEU A 205 -1.58 10.29 -2.97
N PRO A 206 -0.52 10.13 -2.16
CA PRO A 206 -0.39 10.84 -0.87
C PRO A 206 -0.57 12.36 -0.98
N GLY A 207 -0.01 13.00 -2.00
CA GLY A 207 -0.11 14.44 -2.21
C GLY A 207 -1.52 14.94 -2.57
N ASN A 208 -2.43 14.05 -3.00
CA ASN A 208 -3.79 14.40 -3.39
C ASN A 208 -4.81 14.15 -2.25
N GLN A 209 -4.34 13.88 -1.02
CA GLN A 209 -5.24 13.62 0.10
C GLN A 209 -5.50 14.89 0.93
N PRO A 210 -6.68 14.98 1.60
CA PRO A 210 -7.08 16.18 2.33
C PRO A 210 -6.12 16.60 3.45
N ASP A 211 -5.41 15.63 4.06
CA ASP A 211 -4.45 15.85 5.14
C ASP A 211 -2.98 16.02 4.65
N ALA A 212 -2.76 16.11 3.34
CA ALA A 212 -1.43 16.30 2.76
C ALA A 212 -0.87 17.71 3.02
N GLU A 213 -1.72 18.74 3.06
CA GLU A 213 -1.33 20.14 3.26
C GLU A 213 -0.82 20.45 4.67
N GLU A 214 -1.07 19.58 5.66
CA GLU A 214 -0.55 19.75 7.02
C GLU A 214 0.95 19.42 7.14
N VAL A 215 1.60 19.02 6.06
CA VAL A 215 3.01 18.68 6.00
C VAL A 215 3.79 19.82 5.35
N THR A 216 3.79 21.01 5.93
CA THR A 216 4.91 21.94 5.74
C THR A 216 6.14 21.27 6.36
N LEU A 217 7.02 20.82 5.49
CA LEU A 217 8.37 20.40 5.88
C LEU A 217 9.05 21.56 6.59
N PRO A 218 9.74 21.31 7.70
CA PRO A 218 10.52 22.35 8.36
C PRO A 218 11.65 22.81 7.48
#